data_81d360eb131342d03aab8689b5368fb9
#
_entry.id   81d360eb131342d03aab8689b5368fb9
#
_cell.length_a   1.000
_cell.length_b   1.000
_cell.length_c   1.000
_cell.angle_alpha   90.00
_cell.angle_beta   90.00
_cell.angle_gamma   90.00
#
_symmetry.space_group_name_H-M   'P 1'
#
loop_
_entity.id
_entity.type
_entity.pdbx_description
1 polymer ?
#
loop_
_entity_poly.entity_id
_entity_poly.type
_entity_poly.pdbx_seq_one_letter_code
_entity_poly.pdbx_strand_id
1 'polypeptide(L)'
;MKTLAKLLLLTTLTLSSSAFAMKTVDLVDKAQMTEQKKMDLAQKLAEKQDWKAVFEIMYPLALEGNLQAQSNLGMLYNLGRGVDENKELAYWWFSEAAERGSIKAINNLAVMYFNGNNYVKQDTAQAIKLFETSATKDPDAMLTLGEIYTNQKEFTKAFEWFQKAANAGSNEGRFRLARLYEEGIGTQVNIGLAKLLYLEIMNTAKKDEIKEIARQRLQRLSLY
;
A
#
# COMPACT_ATOMS: atom_id res chain seq x y z
N MET A 1 0.02 -3.16 28.57
CA MET A 1 0.07 -4.14 27.45
C MET A 1 1.15 -3.78 26.42
N LYS A 2 1.29 -2.51 25.96
CA LYS A 2 2.32 -2.10 24.97
C LYS A 2 3.78 -2.41 25.39
N THR A 3 4.10 -2.31 26.68
CA THR A 3 5.44 -2.61 27.23
C THR A 3 5.72 -4.12 27.31
N LEU A 4 4.69 -4.94 27.56
CA LEU A 4 4.83 -6.40 27.60
C LEU A 4 5.05 -6.99 26.19
N ALA A 5 4.40 -6.45 25.17
CA ALA A 5 4.58 -6.86 23.77
C ALA A 5 6.00 -6.55 23.28
N LYS A 6 6.58 -5.38 23.65
CA LYS A 6 7.99 -5.07 23.36
C LYS A 6 8.96 -6.03 24.07
N LEU A 7 8.65 -6.44 25.30
CA LEU A 7 9.47 -7.40 26.05
C LEU A 7 9.39 -8.83 25.48
N LEU A 8 8.19 -9.26 25.07
CA LEU A 8 7.98 -10.57 24.42
C LEU A 8 8.67 -10.65 23.05
N LEU A 9 8.65 -9.56 22.27
CA LEU A 9 9.39 -9.48 20.99
C LEU A 9 10.90 -9.60 21.18
N LEU A 10 11.45 -9.03 22.25
CA LEU A 10 12.88 -9.13 22.56
C LEU A 10 13.29 -10.53 23.00
N THR A 11 12.41 -11.32 23.63
CA THR A 11 12.74 -12.66 24.15
C THR A 11 12.64 -13.77 23.10
N THR A 12 11.84 -13.59 22.03
CA THR A 12 11.72 -14.60 20.97
C THR A 12 12.85 -14.57 19.93
N LEU A 13 13.66 -13.52 19.91
CA LEU A 13 14.78 -13.36 18.99
C LEU A 13 16.13 -13.88 19.51
N THR A 14 16.17 -14.47 20.69
CA THR A 14 17.41 -15.11 21.22
C THR A 14 17.69 -16.50 20.62
N LEU A 15 16.96 -16.93 19.60
CA LEU A 15 17.10 -18.23 18.98
C LEU A 15 18.02 -18.20 17.75
N SER A 16 19.13 -18.84 17.94
CA SER A 16 20.21 -19.26 17.04
C SER A 16 21.41 -18.32 16.91
N SER A 17 22.31 -18.47 17.86
CA SER A 17 23.65 -17.87 17.88
C SER A 17 24.62 -18.44 16.82
N SER A 18 24.17 -19.28 15.90
CA SER A 18 25.04 -19.91 14.89
C SER A 18 24.98 -19.32 13.47
N ALA A 19 24.09 -18.35 13.20
CA ALA A 19 23.97 -17.73 11.87
C ALA A 19 24.51 -16.28 11.80
N PHE A 20 25.03 -15.73 12.87
CA PHE A 20 25.48 -14.34 12.98
C PHE A 20 26.97 -14.14 12.75
N ALA A 21 27.61 -14.93 11.90
CA ALA A 21 28.95 -14.66 11.42
C ALA A 21 28.92 -13.79 10.16
N MET A 22 28.27 -12.63 10.23
CA MET A 22 28.59 -11.53 9.29
C MET A 22 30.01 -11.06 9.62
N LYS A 23 30.85 -10.88 8.58
CA LYS A 23 32.20 -10.33 8.75
C LYS A 23 32.09 -9.04 9.56
N THR A 24 32.84 -8.95 10.66
CA THR A 24 32.82 -7.81 11.59
C THR A 24 32.97 -6.44 10.92
N VAL A 25 33.61 -6.37 9.77
CA VAL A 25 33.77 -5.16 8.94
C VAL A 25 32.41 -4.66 8.40
N ASP A 26 31.56 -5.55 7.87
CA ASP A 26 30.25 -5.16 7.32
C ASP A 26 29.29 -4.63 8.41
N LEU A 27 29.44 -5.10 9.65
CA LEU A 27 28.63 -4.65 10.78
C LEU A 27 29.03 -3.24 11.25
N VAL A 28 30.33 -2.94 11.27
CA VAL A 28 30.85 -1.63 11.67
C VAL A 28 30.45 -0.58 10.64
N ASP A 29 30.56 -0.88 9.34
CA ASP A 29 30.16 0.04 8.27
C ASP A 29 28.65 0.30 8.28
N LYS A 30 27.82 -0.73 8.51
CA LYS A 30 26.37 -0.58 8.63
C LYS A 30 25.96 0.23 9.88
N ALA A 31 26.65 0.06 11.00
CA ALA A 31 26.38 0.81 12.23
C ALA A 31 26.65 2.33 12.07
N GLN A 32 27.61 2.72 11.23
CA GLN A 32 27.95 4.12 10.97
C GLN A 32 27.10 4.78 9.87
N MET A 33 26.25 4.02 9.15
CA MET A 33 25.37 4.57 8.15
C MET A 33 24.28 5.44 8.78
N THR A 34 23.98 6.57 8.13
CA THR A 34 22.77 7.34 8.46
C THR A 34 21.52 6.50 8.17
N GLU A 35 20.42 6.85 8.85
CA GLU A 35 19.11 6.21 8.66
C GLU A 35 18.71 6.14 7.18
N GLN A 36 18.84 7.26 6.46
CA GLN A 36 18.54 7.33 5.03
C GLN A 36 19.42 6.36 4.21
N LYS A 37 20.69 6.27 4.45
CA LYS A 37 21.58 5.33 3.74
C LYS A 37 21.19 3.87 4.01
N LYS A 38 20.78 3.55 5.24
CA LYS A 38 20.25 2.21 5.60
C LYS A 38 18.97 1.91 4.82
N MET A 39 18.06 2.88 4.70
CA MET A 39 16.83 2.74 3.92
C MET A 39 17.07 2.53 2.43
N ASP A 40 18.00 3.32 1.84
CA ASP A 40 18.39 3.19 0.44
C ASP A 40 19.05 1.82 0.15
N LEU A 41 19.89 1.34 1.08
CA LEU A 41 20.48 0.01 0.98
C LEU A 41 19.42 -1.09 1.03
N ALA A 42 18.48 -1.00 1.95
CA ALA A 42 17.41 -1.97 2.06
C ALA A 42 16.52 -2.00 0.79
N GLN A 43 16.29 -0.84 0.16
CA GLN A 43 15.57 -0.79 -1.12
C GLN A 43 16.34 -1.53 -2.22
N LYS A 44 17.64 -1.30 -2.36
CA LYS A 44 18.50 -2.00 -3.34
C LYS A 44 18.55 -3.51 -3.09
N LEU A 45 18.53 -3.92 -1.83
CA LEU A 45 18.49 -5.34 -1.45
C LEU A 45 17.12 -5.97 -1.76
N ALA A 46 16.03 -5.23 -1.57
CA ALA A 46 14.69 -5.66 -1.93
C ALA A 46 14.54 -5.87 -3.45
N GLU A 47 15.14 -5.02 -4.28
CA GLU A 47 15.20 -5.18 -5.74
C GLU A 47 15.92 -6.48 -6.14
N LYS A 48 16.93 -6.89 -5.35
CA LYS A 48 17.66 -8.16 -5.51
C LYS A 48 16.96 -9.34 -4.82
N GLN A 49 15.81 -9.12 -4.18
CA GLN A 49 15.06 -10.09 -3.39
C GLN A 49 15.83 -10.67 -2.19
N ASP A 50 16.86 -10.01 -1.72
CA ASP A 50 17.58 -10.38 -0.50
C ASP A 50 16.80 -9.93 0.74
N TRP A 51 15.66 -10.59 0.95
CA TRP A 51 14.70 -10.22 2.00
C TRP A 51 15.25 -10.41 3.41
N LYS A 52 16.21 -11.33 3.59
CA LYS A 52 16.87 -11.53 4.88
C LYS A 52 17.71 -10.32 5.26
N ALA A 53 18.52 -9.81 4.32
CA ALA A 53 19.31 -8.61 4.54
C ALA A 53 18.41 -7.36 4.71
N VAL A 54 17.28 -7.29 3.99
CA VAL A 54 16.27 -6.23 4.20
C VAL A 54 15.74 -6.28 5.63
N PHE A 55 15.36 -7.46 6.14
CA PHE A 55 14.86 -7.61 7.49
C PHE A 55 15.90 -7.16 8.53
N GLU A 56 17.16 -7.59 8.39
CA GLU A 56 18.26 -7.22 9.29
C GLU A 56 18.50 -5.70 9.37
N ILE A 57 18.21 -4.96 8.31
CA ILE A 57 18.30 -3.49 8.27
C ILE A 57 17.04 -2.86 8.87
N MET A 58 15.84 -3.36 8.50
CA MET A 58 14.58 -2.75 8.90
C MET A 58 14.28 -2.93 10.38
N TYR A 59 14.66 -4.09 10.96
CA TYR A 59 14.31 -4.43 12.33
C TYR A 59 14.86 -3.42 13.37
N PRO A 60 16.18 -3.09 13.41
CA PRO A 60 16.69 -2.09 14.34
C PRO A 60 16.09 -0.70 14.10
N LEU A 61 15.92 -0.27 12.86
CA LEU A 61 15.30 1.02 12.53
C LEU A 61 13.84 1.11 13.01
N ALA A 62 13.10 0.01 12.90
CA ALA A 62 11.72 -0.04 13.39
C ALA A 62 11.66 0.04 14.93
N LEU A 63 12.60 -0.58 15.64
CA LEU A 63 12.73 -0.47 17.09
C LEU A 63 13.10 0.95 17.54
N GLU A 64 13.92 1.66 16.77
CA GLU A 64 14.28 3.07 16.97
C GLU A 64 13.10 4.01 16.65
N GLY A 65 12.02 3.47 16.08
CA GLY A 65 10.78 4.20 15.82
C GLY A 65 10.68 4.83 14.44
N ASN A 66 11.50 4.44 13.47
CA ASN A 66 11.34 4.86 12.09
C ASN A 66 10.05 4.30 11.50
N LEU A 67 9.12 5.18 11.12
CA LEU A 67 7.77 4.81 10.67
C LEU A 67 7.77 3.98 9.37
N GLN A 68 8.68 4.31 8.47
CA GLN A 68 8.80 3.58 7.19
C GLN A 68 9.35 2.18 7.44
N ALA A 69 10.34 2.05 8.33
CA ALA A 69 10.89 0.75 8.72
C ALA A 69 9.84 -0.10 9.44
N GLN A 70 9.02 0.48 10.35
CA GLN A 70 7.91 -0.21 11.00
C GLN A 70 6.90 -0.74 9.99
N SER A 71 6.47 0.09 9.03
CA SER A 71 5.54 -0.31 7.97
C SER A 71 6.14 -1.41 7.07
N ASN A 72 7.43 -1.31 6.73
CA ASN A 72 8.13 -2.31 5.93
C ASN A 72 8.30 -3.62 6.71
N LEU A 73 8.64 -3.55 8.00
CA LEU A 73 8.78 -4.73 8.85
C LEU A 73 7.45 -5.48 9.01
N GLY A 74 6.33 -4.75 9.19
CA GLY A 74 4.99 -5.30 9.14
C GLY A 74 4.73 -6.06 7.84
N MET A 75 5.16 -5.52 6.71
CA MET A 75 5.03 -6.17 5.39
C MET A 75 5.89 -7.44 5.29
N LEU A 76 7.12 -7.43 5.82
CA LEU A 76 8.00 -8.60 5.82
C LEU A 76 7.37 -9.75 6.62
N TYR A 77 6.85 -9.48 7.82
CA TYR A 77 6.11 -10.47 8.60
C TYR A 77 4.81 -10.91 7.93
N ASN A 78 4.08 -9.98 7.28
CA ASN A 78 2.83 -10.33 6.60
C ASN A 78 3.03 -11.27 5.42
N LEU A 79 4.18 -11.20 4.74
CA LEU A 79 4.48 -11.97 3.53
C LEU A 79 5.47 -13.11 3.77
N GLY A 80 6.01 -13.27 4.98
CA GLY A 80 7.06 -14.25 5.26
C GLY A 80 8.34 -13.99 4.46
N ARG A 81 8.71 -12.71 4.23
CA ARG A 81 9.89 -12.34 3.46
C ARG A 81 11.08 -12.07 4.36
N GLY A 82 12.08 -12.93 4.29
CA GLY A 82 13.30 -12.85 5.11
C GLY A 82 13.11 -13.22 6.58
N VAL A 83 11.90 -13.55 6.97
CA VAL A 83 11.44 -13.97 8.29
C VAL A 83 10.21 -14.85 8.12
N ASP A 84 9.91 -15.71 9.09
CA ASP A 84 8.70 -16.52 9.05
C ASP A 84 7.43 -15.64 9.05
N GLU A 85 6.42 -16.06 8.27
CA GLU A 85 5.14 -15.36 8.23
C GLU A 85 4.51 -15.30 9.62
N ASN A 86 4.10 -14.09 10.02
CA ASN A 86 3.43 -13.86 11.30
C ASN A 86 2.45 -12.69 11.19
N LYS A 87 1.16 -13.01 11.06
CA LYS A 87 0.09 -12.00 10.90
C LYS A 87 -0.11 -11.16 12.17
N GLU A 88 0.15 -11.71 13.35
CA GLU A 88 0.07 -10.98 14.62
C GLU A 88 1.16 -9.91 14.71
N LEU A 89 2.42 -10.27 14.42
CA LEU A 89 3.52 -9.30 14.37
C LEU A 89 3.33 -8.27 13.27
N ALA A 90 2.83 -8.67 12.11
CA ALA A 90 2.50 -7.75 11.03
C ALA A 90 1.46 -6.72 11.47
N TYR A 91 0.35 -7.18 12.09
CA TYR A 91 -0.68 -6.32 12.63
C TYR A 91 -0.13 -5.35 13.69
N TRP A 92 0.70 -5.85 14.60
CA TRP A 92 1.29 -5.03 15.65
C TRP A 92 2.18 -3.92 15.05
N TRP A 93 3.09 -4.25 14.12
CA TRP A 93 3.96 -3.26 13.48
C TRP A 93 3.19 -2.22 12.66
N PHE A 94 2.16 -2.67 11.93
CA PHE A 94 1.29 -1.75 11.21
C PHE A 94 0.51 -0.83 12.17
N SER A 95 0.02 -1.36 13.30
CA SER A 95 -0.71 -0.57 14.28
C SER A 95 0.18 0.50 14.93
N GLU A 96 1.39 0.15 15.33
CA GLU A 96 2.36 1.11 15.87
C GLU A 96 2.68 2.25 14.89
N ALA A 97 2.88 1.92 13.62
CA ALA A 97 3.15 2.93 12.60
C ALA A 97 1.90 3.75 12.24
N ALA A 98 0.73 3.14 12.20
CA ALA A 98 -0.54 3.79 11.88
C ALA A 98 -0.97 4.79 12.96
N GLU A 99 -0.83 4.46 14.25
CA GLU A 99 -1.09 5.37 15.37
C GLU A 99 -0.26 6.66 15.28
N ARG A 100 0.90 6.59 14.63
CA ARG A 100 1.80 7.73 14.40
C ARG A 100 1.63 8.36 13.02
N GLY A 101 0.57 8.00 12.29
CA GLY A 101 0.16 8.62 11.03
C GLY A 101 0.84 8.08 9.77
N SER A 102 1.42 6.88 9.79
CA SER A 102 1.94 6.24 8.58
C SER A 102 0.79 5.82 7.66
N ILE A 103 0.60 6.53 6.56
CA ILE A 103 -0.42 6.23 5.55
C ILE A 103 -0.24 4.81 5.00
N LYS A 104 1.00 4.40 4.74
CA LYS A 104 1.30 3.04 4.29
C LYS A 104 0.85 1.97 5.28
N ALA A 105 1.07 2.19 6.58
CA ALA A 105 0.64 1.26 7.62
C ALA A 105 -0.89 1.24 7.77
N ILE A 106 -1.56 2.40 7.68
CA ILE A 106 -3.02 2.51 7.69
C ILE A 106 -3.62 1.70 6.53
N ASN A 107 -3.07 1.82 5.32
CA ASN A 107 -3.50 1.03 4.16
C ASN A 107 -3.31 -0.47 4.38
N ASN A 108 -2.17 -0.89 4.93
CA ASN A 108 -1.93 -2.31 5.18
C ASN A 108 -2.88 -2.88 6.24
N LEU A 109 -3.19 -2.13 7.29
CA LEU A 109 -4.24 -2.51 8.25
C LEU A 109 -5.61 -2.59 7.60
N ALA A 110 -5.95 -1.63 6.73
CA ALA A 110 -7.20 -1.65 5.98
C ALA A 110 -7.32 -2.92 5.13
N VAL A 111 -6.26 -3.30 4.43
CA VAL A 111 -6.20 -4.55 3.65
C VAL A 111 -6.34 -5.78 4.56
N MET A 112 -5.70 -5.78 5.74
CA MET A 112 -5.84 -6.89 6.70
C MET A 112 -7.29 -7.06 7.19
N TYR A 113 -8.00 -5.95 7.47
CA TYR A 113 -9.42 -5.99 7.83
C TYR A 113 -10.31 -6.35 6.66
N PHE A 114 -10.00 -5.87 5.45
CA PHE A 114 -10.80 -6.15 4.27
C PHE A 114 -10.77 -7.63 3.88
N ASN A 115 -9.60 -8.25 3.88
CA ASN A 115 -9.44 -9.66 3.51
C ASN A 115 -9.70 -10.61 4.67
N GLY A 116 -9.44 -10.18 5.90
CA GLY A 116 -9.27 -11.06 7.02
C GLY A 116 -8.03 -11.96 6.91
N ASN A 117 -7.66 -12.64 7.97
CA ASN A 117 -6.62 -13.67 8.01
C ASN A 117 -6.77 -14.50 9.30
N ASN A 118 -5.78 -15.35 9.61
CA ASN A 118 -5.79 -16.19 10.80
C ASN A 118 -5.70 -15.41 12.14
N TYR A 119 -5.39 -14.13 12.14
CA TYR A 119 -5.30 -13.27 13.31
C TYR A 119 -6.38 -12.18 13.35
N VAL A 120 -6.65 -11.54 12.19
CA VAL A 120 -7.63 -10.45 12.06
C VAL A 120 -8.89 -10.98 11.38
N LYS A 121 -10.03 -10.90 12.07
CA LYS A 121 -11.32 -11.22 11.44
C LYS A 121 -11.66 -10.18 10.37
N GLN A 122 -12.20 -10.64 9.25
CA GLN A 122 -12.69 -9.76 8.20
C GLN A 122 -13.71 -8.75 8.74
N ASP A 123 -13.46 -7.47 8.47
CA ASP A 123 -14.33 -6.34 8.83
C ASP A 123 -14.23 -5.26 7.76
N THR A 124 -15.14 -5.34 6.79
CA THR A 124 -15.18 -4.36 5.68
C THR A 124 -15.50 -2.95 6.16
N ALA A 125 -16.28 -2.79 7.23
CA ALA A 125 -16.61 -1.46 7.75
C ALA A 125 -15.37 -0.80 8.38
N GLN A 126 -14.57 -1.56 9.12
CA GLN A 126 -13.31 -1.08 9.67
C GLN A 126 -12.29 -0.78 8.55
N ALA A 127 -12.23 -1.63 7.52
CA ALA A 127 -11.37 -1.40 6.36
C ALA A 127 -11.71 -0.09 5.65
N ILE A 128 -13.01 0.17 5.38
CA ILE A 128 -13.47 1.43 4.77
C ILE A 128 -13.01 2.63 5.60
N LYS A 129 -13.19 2.60 6.92
CA LYS A 129 -12.78 3.68 7.83
C LYS A 129 -11.29 3.99 7.74
N LEU A 130 -10.46 2.95 7.67
CA LEU A 130 -9.01 3.09 7.54
C LEU A 130 -8.63 3.63 6.15
N PHE A 131 -9.25 3.12 5.08
CA PHE A 131 -9.03 3.65 3.73
C PHE A 131 -9.50 5.11 3.60
N GLU A 132 -10.62 5.51 4.21
CA GLU A 132 -11.07 6.91 4.24
C GLU A 132 -10.03 7.82 4.93
N THR A 133 -9.40 7.33 6.00
CA THR A 133 -8.31 8.05 6.68
C THR A 133 -7.10 8.23 5.76
N SER A 134 -6.66 7.19 5.08
CA SER A 134 -5.50 7.24 4.19
C SER A 134 -5.79 7.98 2.88
N ALA A 135 -7.02 7.94 2.38
CA ALA A 135 -7.46 8.62 1.16
C ALA A 135 -7.27 10.15 1.20
N THR A 136 -7.08 10.74 2.39
CA THR A 136 -6.74 12.17 2.52
C THR A 136 -5.39 12.52 1.87
N LYS A 137 -4.50 11.53 1.68
CA LYS A 137 -3.13 11.71 1.16
C LYS A 137 -2.72 10.65 0.13
N ASP A 138 -3.56 9.64 -0.10
CA ASP A 138 -3.23 8.51 -0.97
C ASP A 138 -4.32 8.26 -2.01
N PRO A 139 -4.07 8.58 -3.29
CA PRO A 139 -5.01 8.30 -4.36
C PRO A 139 -5.32 6.80 -4.57
N ASP A 140 -4.41 5.90 -4.20
CA ASP A 140 -4.64 4.45 -4.32
C ASP A 140 -5.70 3.98 -3.30
N ALA A 141 -5.76 4.60 -2.12
CA ALA A 141 -6.83 4.35 -1.16
C ALA A 141 -8.20 4.83 -1.69
N MET A 142 -8.23 5.97 -2.42
CA MET A 142 -9.46 6.44 -3.09
C MET A 142 -9.93 5.45 -4.14
N LEU A 143 -9.02 4.88 -4.94
CA LEU A 143 -9.34 3.83 -5.92
C LEU A 143 -9.92 2.59 -5.23
N THR A 144 -9.28 2.14 -4.16
CA THR A 144 -9.73 0.97 -3.40
C THR A 144 -11.14 1.18 -2.83
N LEU A 145 -11.43 2.38 -2.29
CA LEU A 145 -12.79 2.72 -1.83
C LEU A 145 -13.80 2.68 -2.98
N GLY A 146 -13.46 3.24 -4.14
CA GLY A 146 -14.29 3.16 -5.33
C GLY A 146 -14.59 1.71 -5.75
N GLU A 147 -13.61 0.83 -5.68
CA GLU A 147 -13.78 -0.60 -5.98
C GLU A 147 -14.62 -1.33 -4.92
N ILE A 148 -14.41 -1.04 -3.64
CA ILE A 148 -15.22 -1.61 -2.55
C ILE A 148 -16.71 -1.23 -2.74
N TYR A 149 -17.00 0.05 -2.99
CA TYR A 149 -18.38 0.51 -3.20
C TYR A 149 -18.98 -0.02 -4.51
N THR A 150 -18.16 -0.23 -5.56
CA THR A 150 -18.62 -0.91 -6.79
C THR A 150 -19.07 -2.35 -6.49
N ASN A 151 -18.28 -3.09 -5.71
CA ASN A 151 -18.61 -4.47 -5.31
C ASN A 151 -19.86 -4.55 -4.42
N GLN A 152 -20.10 -3.51 -3.61
CA GLN A 152 -21.31 -3.36 -2.81
C GLN A 152 -22.53 -2.87 -3.63
N LYS A 153 -22.34 -2.57 -4.92
CA LYS A 153 -23.34 -1.98 -5.82
C LYS A 153 -23.80 -0.57 -5.39
N GLU A 154 -23.03 0.10 -4.55
CA GLU A 154 -23.24 1.49 -4.15
C GLU A 154 -22.59 2.44 -5.18
N PHE A 155 -23.13 2.42 -6.40
CA PHE A 155 -22.48 3.02 -7.56
C PHE A 155 -22.30 4.54 -7.47
N THR A 156 -23.19 5.24 -6.78
CA THR A 156 -23.03 6.70 -6.55
C THR A 156 -21.80 6.99 -5.69
N LYS A 157 -21.57 6.21 -4.62
CA LYS A 157 -20.37 6.36 -3.79
C LYS A 157 -19.10 5.95 -4.56
N ALA A 158 -19.18 4.89 -5.36
CA ALA A 158 -18.07 4.47 -6.22
C ALA A 158 -17.68 5.60 -7.18
N PHE A 159 -18.68 6.24 -7.83
CA PHE A 159 -18.45 7.40 -8.69
C PHE A 159 -17.74 8.55 -7.96
N GLU A 160 -18.20 8.93 -6.77
CA GLU A 160 -17.59 9.98 -5.96
C GLU A 160 -16.12 9.69 -5.62
N TRP A 161 -15.80 8.45 -5.26
CA TRP A 161 -14.44 8.06 -4.93
C TRP A 161 -13.52 8.01 -6.16
N PHE A 162 -13.98 7.49 -7.29
CA PHE A 162 -13.19 7.53 -8.52
C PHE A 162 -13.00 8.96 -9.03
N GLN A 163 -13.98 9.86 -8.81
CA GLN A 163 -13.82 11.29 -9.11
C GLN A 163 -12.74 11.94 -8.23
N LYS A 164 -12.72 11.63 -6.92
CA LYS A 164 -11.66 12.09 -6.02
C LYS A 164 -10.29 11.59 -6.47
N ALA A 165 -10.17 10.31 -6.82
CA ALA A 165 -8.92 9.73 -7.33
C ALA A 165 -8.46 10.42 -8.63
N ALA A 166 -9.37 10.66 -9.58
CA ALA A 166 -9.10 11.35 -10.82
C ALA A 166 -8.60 12.79 -10.56
N ASN A 167 -9.26 13.53 -9.69
CA ASN A 167 -8.87 14.89 -9.27
C ASN A 167 -7.52 14.92 -8.55
N ALA A 168 -7.16 13.86 -7.82
CA ALA A 168 -5.85 13.69 -7.20
C ALA A 168 -4.75 13.28 -8.21
N GLY A 169 -5.06 13.21 -9.50
CA GLY A 169 -4.12 12.93 -10.58
C GLY A 169 -3.96 11.46 -10.94
N SER A 170 -4.75 10.55 -10.36
CA SER A 170 -4.71 9.13 -10.70
C SER A 170 -5.24 8.87 -12.11
N ASN A 171 -4.39 8.34 -12.99
CA ASN A 171 -4.83 7.94 -14.33
C ASN A 171 -5.76 6.72 -14.30
N GLU A 172 -5.59 5.81 -13.34
CA GLU A 172 -6.54 4.73 -13.09
C GLU A 172 -7.89 5.30 -12.63
N GLY A 173 -7.88 6.28 -11.72
CA GLY A 173 -9.09 7.00 -11.29
C GLY A 173 -9.81 7.67 -12.48
N ARG A 174 -9.09 8.35 -13.37
CA ARG A 174 -9.65 8.90 -14.60
C ARG A 174 -10.26 7.84 -15.48
N PHE A 175 -9.59 6.70 -15.62
CA PHE A 175 -10.09 5.59 -16.44
C PHE A 175 -11.38 4.99 -15.86
N ARG A 176 -11.43 4.74 -14.56
CA ARG A 176 -12.64 4.23 -13.88
C ARG A 176 -13.79 5.24 -14.02
N LEU A 177 -13.52 6.50 -13.75
CA LEU A 177 -14.51 7.58 -13.89
C LEU A 177 -15.05 7.72 -15.33
N ALA A 178 -14.16 7.64 -16.32
CA ALA A 178 -14.55 7.71 -17.73
C ALA A 178 -15.52 6.57 -18.10
N ARG A 179 -15.24 5.36 -17.61
CA ARG A 179 -16.15 4.22 -17.80
C ARG A 179 -17.51 4.43 -17.16
N LEU A 180 -17.56 5.00 -15.96
CA LEU A 180 -18.82 5.28 -15.29
C LEU A 180 -19.66 6.30 -16.08
N TYR A 181 -19.03 7.33 -16.67
CA TYR A 181 -19.70 8.25 -17.57
C TYR A 181 -20.12 7.59 -18.91
N GLU A 182 -19.32 6.68 -19.46
CA GLU A 182 -19.64 5.95 -20.69
C GLU A 182 -20.87 5.04 -20.49
N GLU A 183 -20.95 4.37 -19.34
CA GLU A 183 -21.96 3.34 -19.04
C GLU A 183 -23.17 3.90 -18.24
N GLY A 184 -23.10 5.13 -17.71
CA GLY A 184 -24.13 5.71 -16.84
C GLY A 184 -24.24 5.02 -15.48
N ILE A 185 -23.14 4.51 -14.94
CA ILE A 185 -23.13 3.80 -13.67
C ILE A 185 -22.88 4.78 -12.52
N GLY A 186 -23.83 4.92 -11.60
CA GLY A 186 -23.74 5.88 -10.49
C GLY A 186 -23.87 7.35 -10.91
N THR A 187 -24.03 7.62 -12.20
CA THR A 187 -24.17 8.94 -12.81
C THR A 187 -24.98 8.83 -14.09
N GLN A 188 -25.28 9.96 -14.73
CA GLN A 188 -25.85 9.95 -16.08
C GLN A 188 -24.79 9.70 -17.15
N VAL A 189 -25.17 9.05 -18.25
CA VAL A 189 -24.27 8.87 -19.39
C VAL A 189 -23.78 10.23 -19.90
N ASN A 190 -22.46 10.37 -20.03
CA ASN A 190 -21.83 11.55 -20.56
C ASN A 190 -20.59 11.19 -21.40
N ILE A 191 -20.82 10.91 -22.67
CA ILE A 191 -19.77 10.52 -23.61
C ILE A 191 -18.72 11.62 -23.78
N GLY A 192 -19.12 12.90 -23.71
CA GLY A 192 -18.21 14.05 -23.80
C GLY A 192 -17.19 14.06 -22.68
N LEU A 193 -17.64 13.89 -21.42
CA LEU A 193 -16.74 13.80 -20.25
C LEU A 193 -15.89 12.54 -20.30
N ALA A 194 -16.45 11.41 -20.72
CA ALA A 194 -15.67 10.18 -20.89
C ALA A 194 -14.50 10.39 -21.89
N LYS A 195 -14.78 10.98 -23.05
CA LYS A 195 -13.74 11.31 -24.05
C LYS A 195 -12.67 12.24 -23.49
N LEU A 196 -13.05 13.29 -22.75
CA LEU A 196 -12.09 14.22 -22.12
C LEU A 196 -11.16 13.50 -21.16
N LEU A 197 -11.68 12.64 -20.29
CA LEU A 197 -10.87 11.87 -19.34
C LEU A 197 -9.91 10.91 -20.02
N TYR A 198 -10.33 10.24 -21.10
CA TYR A 198 -9.42 9.40 -21.89
C TYR A 198 -8.32 10.23 -22.59
N LEU A 199 -8.62 11.43 -23.09
CA LEU A 199 -7.61 12.35 -23.63
C LEU A 199 -6.63 12.82 -22.57
N GLU A 200 -7.09 13.11 -21.35
CA GLU A 200 -6.20 13.46 -20.24
C GLU A 200 -5.24 12.29 -19.89
N ILE A 201 -5.72 11.05 -19.90
CA ILE A 201 -4.86 9.87 -19.69
C ILE A 201 -3.78 9.81 -20.78
N MET A 202 -4.14 10.02 -22.05
CA MET A 202 -3.20 10.02 -23.16
C MET A 202 -2.08 11.04 -22.96
N ASN A 203 -2.39 12.20 -22.39
CA ASN A 203 -1.44 13.30 -22.21
C ASN A 203 -0.60 13.14 -20.91
N THR A 204 -1.14 12.53 -19.86
CA THR A 204 -0.52 12.55 -18.52
C THR A 204 0.06 11.21 -18.07
N ALA A 205 -0.41 10.09 -18.63
CA ALA A 205 0.06 8.78 -18.19
C ALA A 205 1.52 8.55 -18.64
N LYS A 206 2.31 7.96 -17.71
CA LYS A 206 3.70 7.56 -17.98
C LYS A 206 3.80 6.15 -18.57
N LYS A 207 2.80 5.30 -18.31
CA LYS A 207 2.77 3.91 -18.79
C LYS A 207 2.03 3.82 -20.10
N ASP A 208 2.62 3.15 -21.08
CA ASP A 208 2.03 2.99 -22.41
C ASP A 208 0.79 2.10 -22.40
N GLU A 209 0.68 1.15 -21.49
CA GLU A 209 -0.48 0.25 -21.37
C GLU A 209 -1.79 1.04 -21.19
N ILE A 210 -1.85 1.94 -20.20
CA ILE A 210 -3.08 2.70 -19.91
C ILE A 210 -3.38 3.71 -21.05
N LYS A 211 -2.34 4.24 -21.71
CA LYS A 211 -2.53 5.08 -22.89
C LYS A 211 -3.17 4.32 -24.04
N GLU A 212 -2.70 3.09 -24.27
CA GLU A 212 -3.24 2.26 -25.36
C GLU A 212 -4.70 1.90 -25.11
N ILE A 213 -5.05 1.54 -23.87
CA ILE A 213 -6.44 1.28 -23.51
C ILE A 213 -7.31 2.55 -23.72
N ALA A 214 -6.83 3.71 -23.28
CA ALA A 214 -7.54 4.98 -23.46
C ALA A 214 -7.72 5.32 -24.97
N ARG A 215 -6.71 5.08 -25.79
CA ARG A 215 -6.76 5.28 -27.26
C ARG A 215 -7.85 4.39 -27.90
N GLN A 216 -7.88 3.10 -27.54
CA GLN A 216 -8.88 2.17 -28.05
C GLN A 216 -10.31 2.60 -27.67
N ARG A 217 -10.50 3.08 -26.43
CA ARG A 217 -11.79 3.61 -25.98
C ARG A 217 -12.21 4.85 -26.78
N LEU A 218 -11.28 5.80 -27.00
CA LEU A 218 -11.55 6.98 -27.80
C LEU A 218 -11.94 6.64 -29.25
N GLN A 219 -11.22 5.71 -29.88
CA GLN A 219 -11.56 5.23 -31.21
C GLN A 219 -12.97 4.64 -31.27
N ARG A 220 -13.32 3.78 -30.31
CA ARG A 220 -14.67 3.21 -30.22
C ARG A 220 -15.74 4.28 -30.05
N LEU A 221 -15.51 5.25 -29.17
CA LEU A 221 -16.47 6.35 -28.92
C LEU A 221 -16.56 7.38 -30.06
N SER A 222 -15.62 7.39 -31.00
CA SER A 222 -15.68 8.26 -32.19
C SER A 222 -16.54 7.66 -33.30
N LEU A 223 -16.98 6.43 -33.18
CA LEU A 223 -17.87 5.76 -34.15
C LEU A 223 -19.36 6.01 -33.84
N TYR A 224 -19.65 6.70 -32.76
CA TYR A 224 -21.00 7.14 -32.32
C TYR A 224 -21.04 8.67 -32.19
#